data_5e19441e28740852ebf37cf523e6ac1c
#
_entry.id   5e19441e28740852ebf37cf523e6ac1c
#
_cell.length_a   1.000
_cell.length_b   1.000
_cell.length_c   1.000
_cell.angle_alpha   90.00
_cell.angle_beta   90.00
_cell.angle_gamma   90.00
#
_symmetry.space_group_name_H-M   'P 1'
#
loop_
_entity.id
_entity.type
_entity.pdbx_description
1 polymer ?
#
loop_
_entity_poly.entity_id
_entity_poly.type
_entity_poly.pdbx_seq_one_letter_code
_entity_poly.pdbx_strand_id
1 'polypeptide(L)' 'MLIISTGTVLTGEYAGWAIEIRDDRAGETGGYYLFLVQNESNGFDSWFELIEQLHEQISELNVRWI' A
#
# COMPACT_ATOMS: atom_id res chain seq x y z
N MET A 1 -13.00 3.03 5.94
CA MET A 1 -11.62 2.91 5.44
C MET A 1 -11.20 4.21 4.77
N LEU A 2 -10.11 4.79 5.22
CA LEU A 2 -9.59 6.06 4.70
C LEU A 2 -8.36 5.82 3.84
N ILE A 3 -8.29 6.53 2.70
CA ILE A 3 -7.08 6.51 1.87
C ILE A 3 -6.11 7.51 2.48
N ILE A 4 -4.93 7.04 2.88
CA ILE A 4 -3.90 7.90 3.49
C ILE A 4 -2.95 8.44 2.43
N SER A 5 -2.50 7.57 1.52
CA SER A 5 -1.50 7.93 0.52
C SER A 5 -1.69 7.12 -0.74
N THR A 6 -1.38 7.74 -1.87
CA THR A 6 -1.34 7.06 -3.16
C THR A 6 -0.04 7.43 -3.87
N GLY A 7 0.40 6.57 -4.78
CA GLY A 7 1.64 6.81 -5.51
C GLY A 7 1.87 5.80 -6.61
N THR A 8 3.09 5.82 -7.14
CA THR A 8 3.53 4.89 -8.19
C THR A 8 4.88 4.31 -7.79
N VAL A 9 5.03 3.00 -7.92
CA VAL A 9 6.31 2.34 -7.68
C VAL A 9 7.23 2.62 -8.87
N LEU A 10 8.44 3.07 -8.59
CA LEU A 10 9.37 3.54 -9.63
C LEU A 10 10.30 2.45 -10.16
N THR A 11 10.73 1.54 -9.29
CA THR A 11 11.74 0.53 -9.65
C THR A 11 11.38 -0.81 -9.05
N GLY A 12 12.07 -1.86 -9.50
CA GLY A 12 11.94 -3.19 -8.96
C GLY A 12 10.86 -4.01 -9.65
N GLU A 13 10.44 -5.06 -8.98
CA GLU A 13 9.46 -6.02 -9.50
C GLU A 13 8.11 -5.37 -9.81
N TYR A 14 7.74 -4.36 -9.03
CA TYR A 14 6.45 -3.69 -9.15
C TYR A 14 6.55 -2.32 -9.81
N ALA A 15 7.63 -2.06 -10.56
CA ALA A 15 7.79 -0.77 -11.24
C ALA A 15 6.60 -0.46 -12.13
N GLY A 16 6.07 0.76 -11.99
CA GLY A 16 4.90 1.20 -12.74
C GLY A 16 3.56 0.89 -12.09
N TRP A 17 3.55 0.07 -11.05
CA TRP A 17 2.30 -0.27 -10.36
C TRP A 17 1.86 0.89 -9.48
N ALA A 18 0.54 1.05 -9.36
CA ALA A 18 -0.03 1.99 -8.39
C ALA A 18 0.06 1.40 -6.99
N ILE A 19 0.33 2.26 -6.01
CA ILE A 19 0.34 1.89 -4.61
C ILE A 19 -0.64 2.77 -3.85
N GLU A 20 -1.41 2.17 -2.96
CA GLU A 20 -2.38 2.89 -2.15
C GLU A 20 -2.33 2.35 -0.72
N ILE A 21 -2.32 3.27 0.24
CA ILE A 21 -2.33 2.92 1.65
C ILE A 21 -3.66 3.39 2.23
N ARG A 22 -4.32 2.50 2.96
CA ARG A 22 -5.60 2.79 3.60
C ARG A 22 -5.52 2.53 5.10
N ASP A 23 -6.13 3.42 5.87
CA ASP A 23 -6.26 3.31 7.32
C ASP A 23 -7.62 2.70 7.64
N ASP A 24 -7.61 1.52 8.24
CA ASP A 24 -8.84 0.84 8.65
C ASP A 24 -8.92 0.64 10.16
N ARG A 25 -8.24 1.49 10.92
CA ARG A 25 -8.24 1.39 12.38
C ARG A 25 -9.63 1.49 13.00
N ALA A 26 -10.51 2.26 12.36
CA ALA A 26 -11.89 2.43 12.80
C ALA A 26 -12.84 1.34 12.27
N GLY A 27 -12.35 0.47 11.37
CA GLY A 27 -13.15 -0.61 10.81
C GLY A 27 -13.15 -1.86 11.67
N GLU A 28 -13.89 -2.88 11.23
CA GLU A 28 -14.01 -4.13 11.97
C GLU A 28 -12.68 -4.87 12.14
N THR A 29 -11.86 -4.86 11.10
CA THR A 29 -10.57 -5.54 11.12
C THR A 29 -9.51 -4.75 11.87
N GLY A 30 -9.60 -3.42 11.81
CA GLY A 30 -8.55 -2.54 12.32
C GLY A 30 -7.34 -2.55 11.41
N GLY A 31 -6.27 -1.88 11.82
CA GLY A 31 -4.98 -1.90 11.12
C GLY A 31 -4.95 -1.07 9.85
N TYR A 32 -4.09 -1.52 8.92
CA TYR A 32 -3.79 -0.79 7.69
C TYR A 32 -3.71 -1.75 6.51
N TYR A 33 -4.09 -1.25 5.33
CA TYR A 33 -3.97 -2.00 4.08
C TYR A 33 -3.00 -1.32 3.13
N LEU A 34 -2.21 -2.14 2.46
CA LEU A 34 -1.34 -1.73 1.36
C LEU A 34 -1.84 -2.42 0.10
N PHE A 35 -2.22 -1.65 -0.90
CA PHE A 35 -2.66 -2.16 -2.19
C PHE A 35 -1.61 -1.86 -3.26
N LEU A 36 -1.23 -2.88 -4.02
CA LEU A 36 -0.40 -2.75 -5.21
C LEU A 36 -1.23 -3.19 -6.40
N VAL A 37 -1.42 -2.31 -7.36
CA VAL A 37 -2.32 -2.56 -8.49
C VAL A 37 -1.60 -2.30 -9.81
N GLN A 38 -1.51 -3.32 -10.64
CA GLN A 38 -0.97 -3.20 -11.98
C GLN A 38 -2.05 -2.77 -12.96
N ASN A 39 -3.21 -3.44 -12.91
CA ASN A 39 -4.37 -3.13 -13.73
C ASN A 39 -5.62 -3.71 -13.07
N GLU A 40 -6.76 -3.67 -13.75
CA GLU A 40 -8.03 -4.16 -13.20
C GLU A 40 -8.01 -5.64 -12.82
N SER A 41 -7.15 -6.42 -13.47
CA SER A 41 -7.08 -7.87 -13.26
C SER A 41 -5.93 -8.31 -12.38
N ASN A 42 -4.89 -7.48 -12.22
CA ASN A 42 -3.68 -7.82 -11.49
C ASN A 42 -3.41 -6.84 -10.37
N GLY A 43 -3.36 -7.36 -9.18
CA GLY A 43 -3.02 -6.59 -8.00
C GLY A 43 -3.11 -7.48 -6.78
N PHE A 44 -2.63 -7.00 -5.67
CA PHE A 44 -2.78 -7.69 -4.40
C PHE A 44 -2.73 -6.69 -3.25
N ASP A 45 -3.20 -7.15 -2.11
CA ASP A 45 -3.25 -6.37 -0.90
C ASP A 45 -2.52 -7.10 0.22
N SER A 46 -2.05 -6.31 1.17
CA SER A 46 -1.45 -6.82 2.40
C SER A 46 -2.04 -6.05 3.57
N TRP A 47 -2.21 -6.73 4.67
CA TRP A 47 -2.73 -6.13 5.89
C TRP A 47 -1.65 -6.07 6.96
N PHE A 48 -1.64 -4.97 7.71
CA PHE A 48 -0.69 -4.77 8.81
C PHE A 48 -1.45 -4.29 10.04
N GLU A 49 -1.16 -4.91 11.17
CA GLU A 49 -1.76 -4.50 12.44
C GLU A 49 -1.19 -3.16 12.92
N LEU A 50 0.12 -2.98 12.76
CA LEU A 50 0.85 -1.81 13.25
C LEU A 50 1.41 -0.98 12.10
N ILE A 51 1.41 0.35 12.29
CA ILE A 51 1.93 1.27 11.28
C ILE A 51 3.43 1.05 11.02
N GLU A 52 4.18 0.63 12.03
CA GLU A 52 5.61 0.34 11.89
C GLU A 52 5.88 -0.79 10.90
N GLN A 53 5.02 -1.81 10.91
CA GLN A 53 5.11 -2.92 9.96
C GLN A 53 4.88 -2.46 8.54
N LEU A 54 3.90 -1.56 8.34
CA LEU A 54 3.61 -0.96 7.04
C LEU A 54 4.80 -0.14 6.55
N HIS A 55 5.37 0.70 7.42
CA HIS A 55 6.52 1.54 7.06
C HIS A 55 7.73 0.70 6.67
N GLU A 56 7.96 -0.42 7.37
CA GLU A 56 9.04 -1.32 7.04
C GLU A 56 8.87 -1.92 5.65
N GLN A 57 7.68 -2.33 5.31
CA GLN A 57 7.39 -2.86 3.98
C GLN A 57 7.57 -1.80 2.89
N ILE A 58 7.08 -0.58 3.13
CA ILE A 58 7.19 0.52 2.19
C ILE A 58 8.65 0.90 1.96
N SER A 59 9.50 0.80 2.99
CA SER A 59 10.91 1.17 2.88
C SER A 59 11.67 0.34 1.86
N GLU A 60 11.16 -0.84 1.53
CA GLU A 60 11.74 -1.70 0.51
C GLU A 60 11.33 -1.32 -0.91
N LEU A 61 10.36 -0.42 -1.04
CA LEU A 61 9.83 0.03 -2.32
C LEU A 61 10.32 1.45 -2.60
N ASN A 62 10.59 1.74 -3.86
CA ASN A 62 10.94 3.08 -4.29
C ASN A 62 9.69 3.70 -4.90
N VAL A 63 9.05 4.60 -4.16
CA VAL A 63 7.71 5.11 -4.50
C VAL A 63 7.74 6.61 -4.72
N ARG A 64 7.07 7.04 -5.79
CA ARG A 64 6.78 8.45 -6.01
C ARG A 64 5.37 8.70 -5.47
N TRP A 65 5.29 9.37 -4.35
CA TRP A 65 4.01 9.69 -3.70
C TRP A 65 3.35 10.89 -4.36
N ILE A 66 2.04 10.87 -4.40
CA ILE A 66 1.21 11.96 -4.92
C ILE A 66 0.73 12.84 -3.78
#